data_cc3ead946e9ffdf7602dfbad94a736f0
#
_entry.id   cc3ead946e9ffdf7602dfbad94a736f0
#
_cell.length_a   1.000
_cell.length_b   1.000
_cell.length_c   1.000
_cell.angle_alpha   90.00
_cell.angle_beta   90.00
_cell.angle_gamma   90.00
#
_symmetry.space_group_name_H-M   'P 1'
#
loop_
_entity.id
_entity.type
_entity.pdbx_description
1 polymer ?
#
loop_
_entity_poly.entity_id
_entity_poly.type
_entity_poly.pdbx_seq_one_letter_code
_entity_poly.pdbx_strand_id
1 'polypeptide(L)'
;SAWDEIKDRIGFFYFNLLWTLAGVIGVFTALDLFLFFFFWEVMLIPMYFIIAIWGHENKNYAAMKFFIFTQVTGMLMLISILVMAYFHYIQFGWFSFDYFDLLKVSTSGAIGMWVMLGFFVAFSTKLPSFPFHSWLPDAHSQAPTAGSVILAGVLLKTGAYGLIRFAIPLFPEASMEFAPIAMTLAVISILYCAKVAFAQTDIKRLIAYTSVSHMGFVMLGIYAWNEQALQGAVMTMLAHGLSAAALFMLAGGLQHRIHTRNMDHMGGFWAKVPRLSFVALFFSIAALGMPGLGNFVGEFLALLGAFKANITLTVAAAFGLIFASVYSLWVIQKVFHGVYRNSDFDDSHLSDLSRREMFYFGAMMIGLIWMGMYPQTFLDMSSTTIENLLNETGQVLFAVGQ
;
A
#
# COMPACT_ATOMS: atom_id res chain seq x y z
N SER A 1 -5.17 13.77 -13.14
CA SER A 1 -5.37 14.40 -11.82
C SER A 1 -4.56 15.69 -11.66
N ALA A 2 -3.30 15.74 -12.13
CA ALA A 2 -2.43 16.90 -11.95
C ALA A 2 -2.61 18.03 -13.00
N TRP A 3 -3.35 17.81 -14.06
CA TRP A 3 -3.40 18.71 -15.22
C TRP A 3 -3.87 20.13 -14.89
N ASP A 4 -4.90 20.24 -14.07
CA ASP A 4 -5.48 21.53 -13.68
C ASP A 4 -4.98 22.00 -12.30
N GLU A 5 -4.42 21.09 -11.48
CA GLU A 5 -3.95 21.35 -10.11
C GLU A 5 -2.55 22.00 -10.12
N ILE A 6 -1.64 21.57 -11.00
CA ILE A 6 -0.25 22.00 -11.02
C ILE A 6 -0.05 23.08 -12.07
N LYS A 7 0.21 24.32 -11.63
CA LYS A 7 0.43 25.48 -12.50
C LYS A 7 1.89 26.00 -12.44
N ASP A 8 2.55 25.78 -11.32
CA ASP A 8 3.91 26.26 -11.09
C ASP A 8 4.94 25.15 -11.29
N ARG A 9 6.08 25.50 -11.93
CA ARG A 9 7.22 24.58 -12.15
C ARG A 9 6.81 23.25 -12.78
N ILE A 10 5.93 23.28 -13.75
CA ILE A 10 5.27 22.10 -14.39
C ILE A 10 6.33 21.10 -14.86
N GLY A 11 7.38 21.56 -15.55
CA GLY A 11 8.46 20.68 -16.03
C GLY A 11 9.16 19.92 -14.90
N PHE A 12 9.45 20.60 -13.78
CA PHE A 12 10.07 19.97 -12.62
C PHE A 12 9.13 18.99 -11.92
N PHE A 13 7.81 19.26 -11.92
CA PHE A 13 6.81 18.34 -11.41
C PHE A 13 6.78 17.03 -12.20
N TYR A 14 6.66 17.10 -13.53
CA TYR A 14 6.66 15.91 -14.38
C TYR A 14 8.00 15.17 -14.38
N PHE A 15 9.12 15.89 -14.27
CA PHE A 15 10.42 15.27 -14.06
C PHE A 15 10.43 14.40 -12.79
N ASN A 16 9.95 14.92 -11.65
CA ASN A 16 9.86 14.14 -10.41
C ASN A 16 8.89 12.96 -10.51
N LEU A 17 7.77 13.08 -11.25
CA LEU A 17 6.86 11.96 -11.49
C LEU A 17 7.55 10.84 -12.29
N LEU A 18 8.23 11.19 -13.37
CA LEU A 18 8.95 10.22 -14.20
C LEU A 18 10.13 9.60 -13.45
N TRP A 19 10.82 10.38 -12.65
CA TRP A 19 11.90 9.90 -11.79
C TRP A 19 11.37 8.90 -10.75
N THR A 20 10.25 9.20 -10.10
CA THR A 20 9.59 8.25 -9.19
C THR A 20 9.24 6.95 -9.91
N LEU A 21 8.68 7.04 -11.13
CA LEU A 21 8.34 5.87 -11.94
C LEU A 21 9.59 5.04 -12.28
N ALA A 22 10.68 5.68 -12.67
CA ALA A 22 11.95 4.99 -12.93
C ALA A 22 12.48 4.25 -11.70
N GLY A 23 12.43 4.90 -10.52
CA GLY A 23 12.78 4.26 -9.25
C GLY A 23 11.92 3.05 -8.93
N VAL A 24 10.60 3.15 -9.13
CA VAL A 24 9.65 2.04 -8.92
C VAL A 24 9.94 0.87 -9.86
N ILE A 25 10.17 1.13 -11.16
CA ILE A 25 10.53 0.08 -12.12
C ILE A 25 11.83 -0.60 -11.68
N GLY A 26 12.84 0.19 -11.29
CA GLY A 26 14.10 -0.35 -10.80
C GLY A 26 13.94 -1.25 -9.57
N VAL A 27 13.10 -0.86 -8.60
CA VAL A 27 12.79 -1.68 -7.41
C VAL A 27 12.17 -3.03 -7.79
N PHE A 28 11.25 -3.08 -8.74
CA PHE A 28 10.59 -4.33 -9.14
C PHE A 28 11.44 -5.21 -10.06
N THR A 29 12.47 -4.66 -10.69
CA THR A 29 13.31 -5.40 -11.65
C THR A 29 14.72 -5.73 -11.15
N ALA A 30 15.17 -5.12 -10.04
CA ALA A 30 16.50 -5.37 -9.50
C ALA A 30 16.60 -6.78 -8.88
N LEU A 31 17.63 -7.52 -9.28
CA LEU A 31 18.03 -8.82 -8.72
C LEU A 31 19.33 -8.72 -7.91
N ASP A 32 19.98 -7.58 -7.91
CA ASP A 32 21.10 -7.25 -7.04
C ASP A 32 20.55 -6.41 -5.88
N LEU A 33 20.83 -6.77 -4.63
CA LEU A 33 20.25 -6.12 -3.45
C LEU A 33 20.78 -4.70 -3.24
N PHE A 34 22.02 -4.40 -3.65
CA PHE A 34 22.54 -3.05 -3.58
C PHE A 34 21.89 -2.13 -4.63
N LEU A 35 21.68 -2.67 -5.83
CA LEU A 35 20.93 -2.00 -6.88
C LEU A 35 19.46 -1.80 -6.48
N PHE A 36 18.84 -2.79 -5.83
CA PHE A 36 17.51 -2.68 -5.26
C PHE A 36 17.42 -1.53 -4.25
N PHE A 37 18.37 -1.47 -3.30
CA PHE A 37 18.47 -0.37 -2.33
C PHE A 37 18.66 0.98 -3.03
N PHE A 38 19.51 1.05 -4.05
CA PHE A 38 19.71 2.29 -4.82
C PHE A 38 18.37 2.80 -5.40
N PHE A 39 17.61 1.95 -6.07
CA PHE A 39 16.31 2.35 -6.62
C PHE A 39 15.25 2.64 -5.54
N TRP A 40 15.35 1.97 -4.40
CA TRP A 40 14.52 2.24 -3.22
C TRP A 40 14.70 3.67 -2.72
N GLU A 41 15.93 4.17 -2.70
CA GLU A 41 16.24 5.54 -2.33
C GLU A 41 15.94 6.54 -3.46
N VAL A 42 16.17 6.15 -4.71
CA VAL A 42 15.90 6.98 -5.90
C VAL A 42 14.44 7.39 -5.99
N MET A 43 13.48 6.55 -5.58
CA MET A 43 12.06 6.91 -5.57
C MET A 43 11.66 7.80 -4.39
N LEU A 44 12.47 7.90 -3.34
CA LEU A 44 12.20 8.70 -2.15
C LEU A 44 12.39 10.21 -2.42
N ILE A 45 13.47 10.56 -3.08
CA ILE A 45 13.86 11.95 -3.33
C ILE A 45 12.78 12.71 -4.12
N PRO A 46 12.32 12.24 -5.29
CA PRO A 46 11.30 12.94 -6.07
C PRO A 46 9.97 13.04 -5.32
N MET A 47 9.59 12.01 -4.55
CA MET A 47 8.37 12.08 -3.73
C MET A 47 8.47 13.12 -2.62
N TYR A 48 9.63 13.26 -1.98
CA TYR A 48 9.88 14.36 -1.05
C TYR A 48 9.64 15.72 -1.72
N PHE A 49 10.21 15.95 -2.92
CA PHE A 49 10.02 17.21 -3.65
C PHE A 49 8.55 17.42 -4.08
N ILE A 50 7.85 16.37 -4.53
CA ILE A 50 6.43 16.46 -4.89
C ILE A 50 5.60 16.93 -3.68
N ILE A 51 5.86 16.41 -2.49
CA ILE A 51 5.14 16.82 -1.28
C ILE A 51 5.58 18.22 -0.82
N ALA A 52 6.90 18.49 -0.75
CA ALA A 52 7.44 19.72 -0.17
C ALA A 52 7.16 20.97 -1.02
N ILE A 53 7.10 20.83 -2.35
CA ILE A 53 6.92 21.98 -3.26
C ILE A 53 5.43 22.22 -3.55
N TRP A 54 4.72 21.19 -4.00
CA TRP A 54 3.33 21.29 -4.47
C TRP A 54 2.28 20.81 -3.46
N GLY A 55 2.70 20.46 -2.25
CA GLY A 55 1.80 20.08 -1.17
C GLY A 55 1.01 21.26 -0.58
N HIS A 56 0.10 20.93 0.33
CA HIS A 56 -0.79 21.88 0.99
C HIS A 56 -0.12 22.56 2.22
N GLU A 57 -0.91 23.04 3.15
CA GLU A 57 -0.50 23.93 4.26
C GLU A 57 0.68 23.39 5.11
N ASN A 58 0.63 22.13 5.51
CA ASN A 58 1.65 21.48 6.36
C ASN A 58 2.64 20.63 5.57
N LYS A 59 2.87 20.94 4.30
CA LYS A 59 3.69 20.15 3.37
C LYS A 59 5.12 19.89 3.85
N ASN A 60 5.77 20.88 4.47
CA ASN A 60 7.15 20.74 4.94
C ASN A 60 7.26 19.72 6.08
N TYR A 61 6.32 19.73 7.03
CA TYR A 61 6.26 18.73 8.09
C TYR A 61 6.00 17.32 7.52
N ALA A 62 5.02 17.21 6.63
CA ALA A 62 4.66 15.93 6.03
C ALA A 62 5.79 15.35 5.17
N ALA A 63 6.44 16.18 4.35
CA ALA A 63 7.57 15.78 3.53
C ALA A 63 8.77 15.32 4.40
N MET A 64 9.10 16.09 5.45
CA MET A 64 10.18 15.73 6.35
C MET A 64 9.88 14.45 7.14
N LYS A 65 8.65 14.30 7.64
CA LYS A 65 8.22 13.07 8.32
C LYS A 65 8.30 11.85 7.41
N PHE A 66 7.79 11.96 6.17
CA PHE A 66 7.93 10.93 5.15
C PHE A 66 9.40 10.57 4.91
N PHE A 67 10.26 11.58 4.70
CA PHE A 67 11.68 11.39 4.45
C PHE A 67 12.37 10.67 5.62
N ILE A 68 12.20 11.17 6.85
CA ILE A 68 12.88 10.59 8.03
C ILE A 68 12.45 9.14 8.25
N PHE A 69 11.13 8.85 8.21
CA PHE A 69 10.64 7.49 8.40
C PHE A 69 11.20 6.51 7.38
N THR A 70 11.16 6.90 6.10
CA THR A 70 11.61 6.02 5.03
C THR A 70 13.13 5.92 4.95
N GLN A 71 13.85 7.02 5.18
CA GLN A 71 15.31 7.04 5.16
C GLN A 71 15.93 6.23 6.30
N VAL A 72 15.48 6.46 7.54
CA VAL A 72 16.02 5.75 8.71
C VAL A 72 15.80 4.24 8.58
N THR A 73 14.62 3.83 8.17
CA THR A 73 14.32 2.39 7.99
C THR A 73 15.02 1.81 6.76
N GLY A 74 15.19 2.59 5.69
CA GLY A 74 16.01 2.21 4.53
C GLY A 74 17.48 1.96 4.91
N MET A 75 18.06 2.78 5.80
CA MET A 75 19.42 2.55 6.31
C MET A 75 19.55 1.23 7.10
N LEU A 76 18.52 0.82 7.85
CA LEU A 76 18.53 -0.49 8.50
C LEU A 76 18.58 -1.63 7.48
N MET A 77 17.84 -1.52 6.39
CA MET A 77 17.90 -2.48 5.28
C MET A 77 19.28 -2.48 4.61
N LEU A 78 19.89 -1.31 4.39
CA LEU A 78 21.25 -1.23 3.83
C LEU A 78 22.26 -1.96 4.73
N ILE A 79 22.22 -1.72 6.03
CA ILE A 79 23.08 -2.43 7.00
C ILE A 79 22.87 -3.94 6.87
N SER A 80 21.62 -4.41 6.77
CA SER A 80 21.31 -5.82 6.58
C SER A 80 21.86 -6.38 5.27
N ILE A 81 21.77 -5.64 4.17
CA ILE A 81 22.36 -6.03 2.87
C ILE A 81 23.89 -6.14 2.98
N LEU A 82 24.55 -5.20 3.62
CA LEU A 82 26.02 -5.23 3.82
C LEU A 82 26.43 -6.40 4.69
N VAL A 83 25.66 -6.71 5.74
CA VAL A 83 25.91 -7.88 6.59
C VAL A 83 25.76 -9.17 5.79
N MET A 84 24.75 -9.30 4.93
CA MET A 84 24.56 -10.46 4.06
C MET A 84 25.73 -10.63 3.08
N ALA A 85 26.16 -9.54 2.45
CA ALA A 85 27.32 -9.57 1.56
C ALA A 85 28.62 -9.96 2.30
N TYR A 86 28.78 -9.52 3.55
CA TYR A 86 29.90 -9.92 4.41
C TYR A 86 29.85 -11.41 4.77
N PHE A 87 28.67 -11.96 5.12
CA PHE A 87 28.52 -13.41 5.34
C PHE A 87 28.79 -14.23 4.10
N HIS A 88 28.38 -13.73 2.93
CA HIS A 88 28.73 -14.35 1.68
C HIS A 88 30.26 -14.41 1.49
N TYR A 89 30.97 -13.31 1.79
CA TYR A 89 32.43 -13.29 1.74
C TYR A 89 33.07 -14.30 2.69
N ILE A 90 32.57 -14.42 3.92
CA ILE A 90 33.11 -15.39 4.88
C ILE A 90 32.91 -16.84 4.41
N GLN A 91 31.75 -17.15 3.82
CA GLN A 91 31.40 -18.53 3.45
C GLN A 91 31.98 -18.95 2.09
N PHE A 92 32.10 -18.00 1.14
CA PHE A 92 32.48 -18.30 -0.26
C PHE A 92 33.77 -17.61 -0.71
N GLY A 93 34.35 -16.69 0.07
CA GLY A 93 35.63 -16.05 -0.21
C GLY A 93 35.58 -14.80 -1.11
N TRP A 94 34.38 -14.33 -1.53
CA TRP A 94 34.18 -13.14 -2.34
C TRP A 94 32.89 -12.41 -2.00
N PHE A 95 32.83 -11.09 -2.26
CA PHE A 95 31.64 -10.29 -2.00
C PHE A 95 30.65 -10.45 -3.15
N SER A 96 29.36 -10.62 -2.82
CA SER A 96 28.25 -10.58 -3.76
C SER A 96 27.07 -9.84 -3.19
N PHE A 97 26.35 -9.11 -4.05
CA PHE A 97 25.04 -8.53 -3.77
C PHE A 97 23.96 -9.18 -4.63
N ASP A 98 24.35 -10.13 -5.50
CA ASP A 98 23.41 -10.88 -6.33
C ASP A 98 22.46 -11.71 -5.46
N TYR A 99 21.17 -11.62 -5.77
CA TYR A 99 20.10 -12.27 -5.01
C TYR A 99 20.31 -13.81 -4.94
N PHE A 100 20.69 -14.43 -6.05
CA PHE A 100 20.85 -15.90 -6.11
C PHE A 100 22.09 -16.39 -5.35
N ASP A 101 23.10 -15.55 -5.22
CA ASP A 101 24.25 -15.85 -4.38
C ASP A 101 23.89 -15.69 -2.90
N LEU A 102 23.17 -14.62 -2.55
CA LEU A 102 22.76 -14.38 -1.18
C LEU A 102 21.74 -15.40 -0.65
N LEU A 103 20.97 -16.05 -1.52
CA LEU A 103 20.10 -17.18 -1.14
C LEU A 103 20.91 -18.39 -0.61
N LYS A 104 22.19 -18.54 -1.01
CA LYS A 104 23.07 -19.62 -0.56
C LYS A 104 23.69 -19.37 0.82
N VAL A 105 23.58 -18.13 1.32
CA VAL A 105 24.17 -17.74 2.59
C VAL A 105 23.36 -18.31 3.75
N SER A 106 24.02 -19.12 4.58
CA SER A 106 23.40 -19.59 5.80
C SER A 106 23.49 -18.53 6.89
N THR A 107 22.34 -18.05 7.36
CA THR A 107 22.21 -17.17 8.50
C THR A 107 21.27 -17.82 9.50
N SER A 108 21.79 -18.43 10.55
CA SER A 108 20.97 -19.10 11.56
C SER A 108 20.95 -18.35 12.90
N GLY A 109 19.94 -18.60 13.71
CA GLY A 109 19.82 -18.11 15.07
C GLY A 109 19.61 -16.59 15.17
N ALA A 110 20.12 -16.00 16.24
CA ALA A 110 19.89 -14.59 16.58
C ALA A 110 20.38 -13.61 15.50
N ILE A 111 21.46 -13.92 14.80
CA ILE A 111 22.00 -13.04 13.76
C ILE A 111 21.05 -13.00 12.56
N GLY A 112 20.56 -14.16 12.09
CA GLY A 112 19.57 -14.23 11.02
C GLY A 112 18.31 -13.41 11.35
N MET A 113 17.84 -13.50 12.60
CA MET A 113 16.71 -12.71 13.08
C MET A 113 16.97 -11.19 13.01
N TRP A 114 18.12 -10.70 13.49
CA TRP A 114 18.41 -9.27 13.46
C TRP A 114 18.57 -8.72 12.04
N VAL A 115 19.20 -9.50 11.16
CA VAL A 115 19.36 -9.11 9.76
C VAL A 115 18.00 -9.09 9.03
N MET A 116 17.18 -10.12 9.25
CA MET A 116 15.80 -10.16 8.74
C MET A 116 14.97 -8.98 9.25
N LEU A 117 15.09 -8.62 10.54
CA LEU A 117 14.35 -7.48 11.11
C LEU A 117 14.73 -6.14 10.45
N GLY A 118 15.96 -5.94 9.99
CA GLY A 118 16.33 -4.75 9.23
C GLY A 118 15.57 -4.64 7.91
N PHE A 119 15.40 -5.74 7.18
CA PHE A 119 14.52 -5.80 6.01
C PHE A 119 13.05 -5.61 6.38
N PHE A 120 12.58 -6.33 7.40
CA PHE A 120 11.19 -6.27 7.85
C PHE A 120 10.77 -4.84 8.22
N VAL A 121 11.57 -4.11 9.00
CA VAL A 121 11.25 -2.74 9.43
C VAL A 121 11.17 -1.79 8.23
N ALA A 122 12.12 -1.88 7.29
CA ALA A 122 12.11 -1.06 6.08
C ALA A 122 10.86 -1.35 5.22
N PHE A 123 10.56 -2.62 4.98
CA PHE A 123 9.42 -3.03 4.18
C PHE A 123 8.09 -2.74 4.87
N SER A 124 7.98 -2.96 6.17
CA SER A 124 6.79 -2.64 6.97
C SER A 124 6.53 -1.14 7.12
N THR A 125 7.57 -0.30 7.00
CA THR A 125 7.41 1.15 6.92
C THR A 125 6.79 1.54 5.59
N LYS A 126 7.25 0.99 4.48
CA LYS A 126 6.69 1.25 3.14
C LYS A 126 5.30 0.65 2.95
N LEU A 127 5.07 -0.59 3.45
CA LEU A 127 3.76 -1.26 3.45
C LEU A 127 2.74 -0.61 4.40
N PRO A 128 3.04 0.42 5.05
CA PRO A 128 2.65 1.08 6.28
C PRO A 128 1.93 0.18 7.31
N SER A 129 2.68 -0.66 7.96
CA SER A 129 2.18 -1.48 9.07
C SER A 129 2.33 -0.77 10.43
N PHE A 130 1.47 -1.08 11.39
CA PHE A 130 1.67 -0.68 12.77
C PHE A 130 3.01 -1.27 13.31
N PRO A 131 3.85 -0.51 14.02
CA PRO A 131 3.69 0.91 14.44
C PRO A 131 4.25 1.93 13.43
N PHE A 132 4.78 1.50 12.28
CA PHE A 132 5.55 2.32 11.33
C PHE A 132 4.70 3.12 10.32
N HIS A 133 3.37 3.18 10.50
CA HIS A 133 2.41 3.73 9.53
C HIS A 133 2.18 5.25 9.63
N SER A 134 2.60 5.91 10.72
CA SER A 134 2.13 7.26 11.07
C SER A 134 2.55 8.37 10.09
N TRP A 135 3.52 8.12 9.22
CA TRP A 135 3.94 9.05 8.17
C TRP A 135 2.93 9.13 7.02
N LEU A 136 2.22 8.03 6.75
CA LEU A 136 1.37 7.89 5.57
C LEU A 136 0.18 8.86 5.55
N PRO A 137 -0.64 8.97 6.62
CA PRO A 137 -1.77 9.90 6.62
C PRO A 137 -1.34 11.36 6.47
N ASP A 138 -0.20 11.74 7.03
CA ASP A 138 0.32 13.10 6.90
C ASP A 138 0.84 13.36 5.48
N ALA A 139 1.58 12.42 4.89
CA ALA A 139 2.06 12.51 3.51
C ALA A 139 0.88 12.60 2.52
N HIS A 140 -0.12 11.73 2.63
CA HIS A 140 -1.27 11.71 1.72
C HIS A 140 -2.16 12.95 1.85
N SER A 141 -2.40 13.43 3.07
CA SER A 141 -3.23 14.62 3.27
C SER A 141 -2.59 15.88 2.72
N GLN A 142 -1.25 15.95 2.72
CA GLN A 142 -0.52 17.13 2.26
C GLN A 142 -0.06 17.02 0.80
N ALA A 143 0.14 15.83 0.25
CA ALA A 143 0.56 15.66 -1.14
C ALA A 143 -0.47 16.20 -2.15
N PRO A 144 -0.02 16.74 -3.30
CA PRO A 144 -0.91 16.99 -4.42
C PRO A 144 -1.55 15.66 -4.87
N THR A 145 -2.68 15.75 -5.56
CA THR A 145 -3.49 14.57 -5.91
C THR A 145 -2.67 13.48 -6.62
N ALA A 146 -1.83 13.85 -7.61
CA ALA A 146 -0.99 12.89 -8.31
C ALA A 146 0.04 12.22 -7.40
N GLY A 147 0.60 12.95 -6.41
CA GLY A 147 1.50 12.39 -5.40
C GLY A 147 0.80 11.32 -4.55
N SER A 148 -0.42 11.60 -4.08
CA SER A 148 -1.21 10.62 -3.32
C SER A 148 -1.57 9.38 -4.16
N VAL A 149 -1.87 9.57 -5.45
CA VAL A 149 -2.18 8.46 -6.37
C VAL A 149 -0.98 7.52 -6.54
N ILE A 150 0.22 8.06 -6.74
CA ILE A 150 1.44 7.24 -6.88
C ILE A 150 1.79 6.55 -5.56
N LEU A 151 1.72 7.27 -4.44
CA LEU A 151 1.95 6.69 -3.12
C LEU A 151 1.03 5.50 -2.87
N ALA A 152 -0.29 5.69 -2.96
CA ALA A 152 -1.26 4.63 -2.70
C ALA A 152 -1.28 3.54 -3.77
N GLY A 153 -1.16 3.91 -5.04
CA GLY A 153 -1.28 2.98 -6.16
C GLY A 153 -0.11 2.01 -6.25
N VAL A 154 1.12 2.49 -6.05
CA VAL A 154 2.34 1.73 -6.36
C VAL A 154 3.35 1.68 -5.22
N LEU A 155 3.70 2.81 -4.59
CA LEU A 155 4.81 2.84 -3.63
C LEU A 155 4.58 1.93 -2.42
N LEU A 156 3.37 1.84 -1.90
CA LEU A 156 3.07 0.95 -0.77
C LEU A 156 3.35 -0.53 -1.12
N LYS A 157 3.15 -0.92 -2.37
CA LYS A 157 3.33 -2.29 -2.84
C LYS A 157 4.79 -2.71 -2.92
N THR A 158 5.71 -1.76 -3.01
CA THR A 158 7.15 -2.08 -2.97
C THR A 158 7.55 -2.69 -1.63
N GLY A 159 6.90 -2.29 -0.52
CA GLY A 159 7.11 -2.92 0.79
C GLY A 159 6.64 -4.37 0.84
N ALA A 160 5.41 -4.65 0.37
CA ALA A 160 4.90 -6.02 0.27
C ALA A 160 5.76 -6.88 -0.65
N TYR A 161 6.15 -6.34 -1.82
CA TYR A 161 7.07 -7.02 -2.74
C TYR A 161 8.39 -7.37 -2.06
N GLY A 162 8.97 -6.43 -1.31
CA GLY A 162 10.21 -6.67 -0.57
C GLY A 162 10.09 -7.79 0.47
N LEU A 163 8.96 -7.87 1.19
CA LEU A 163 8.70 -8.97 2.12
C LEU A 163 8.64 -10.32 1.40
N ILE A 164 7.88 -10.42 0.30
CA ILE A 164 7.70 -11.66 -0.46
C ILE A 164 8.99 -12.05 -1.19
N ARG A 165 9.66 -11.08 -1.83
CA ARG A 165 10.78 -11.36 -2.73
C ARG A 165 12.12 -11.51 -2.01
N PHE A 166 12.33 -10.78 -0.91
CA PHE A 166 13.63 -10.73 -0.25
C PHE A 166 13.59 -11.21 1.21
N ALA A 167 12.72 -10.66 2.06
CA ALA A 167 12.75 -10.99 3.49
C ALA A 167 12.48 -12.48 3.74
N ILE A 168 11.43 -13.03 3.16
CA ILE A 168 11.04 -14.43 3.34
C ILE A 168 12.07 -15.41 2.74
N PRO A 169 12.49 -15.27 1.47
CA PRO A 169 13.40 -16.24 0.87
C PRO A 169 14.82 -16.21 1.44
N LEU A 170 15.31 -15.02 1.80
CA LEU A 170 16.66 -14.88 2.37
C LEU A 170 16.74 -15.35 3.83
N PHE A 171 15.61 -15.28 4.57
CA PHE A 171 15.57 -15.60 6.00
C PHE A 171 14.35 -16.46 6.36
N PRO A 172 14.19 -17.66 5.79
CA PRO A 172 12.98 -18.46 5.97
C PRO A 172 12.75 -18.85 7.44
N GLU A 173 13.80 -19.28 8.17
CA GLU A 173 13.71 -19.64 9.59
C GLU A 173 13.28 -18.45 10.45
N ALA A 174 14.01 -17.33 10.35
CA ALA A 174 13.72 -16.14 11.12
C ALA A 174 12.33 -15.55 10.78
N SER A 175 11.93 -15.59 9.50
CA SER A 175 10.64 -15.13 9.08
C SER A 175 9.49 -16.01 9.60
N MET A 176 9.67 -17.32 9.67
CA MET A 176 8.69 -18.24 10.24
C MET A 176 8.58 -18.08 11.76
N GLU A 177 9.69 -17.96 12.46
CA GLU A 177 9.71 -17.70 13.91
C GLU A 177 9.02 -16.36 14.23
N PHE A 178 9.23 -15.34 13.40
CA PHE A 178 8.65 -14.01 13.56
C PHE A 178 7.19 -13.91 13.08
N ALA A 179 6.68 -14.88 12.31
CA ALA A 179 5.35 -14.83 11.71
C ALA A 179 4.19 -14.54 12.69
N PRO A 180 4.13 -15.12 13.91
CA PRO A 180 3.07 -14.78 14.87
C PRO A 180 3.07 -13.30 15.26
N ILE A 181 4.25 -12.69 15.39
CA ILE A 181 4.41 -11.27 15.71
C ILE A 181 3.97 -10.43 14.54
N ALA A 182 4.41 -10.74 13.31
CA ALA A 182 4.03 -10.04 12.10
C ALA A 182 2.51 -10.10 11.85
N MET A 183 1.88 -11.26 12.02
CA MET A 183 0.43 -11.44 11.95
C MET A 183 -0.30 -10.62 13.01
N THR A 184 0.23 -10.54 14.23
CA THR A 184 -0.35 -9.70 15.30
C THR A 184 -0.27 -8.21 14.93
N LEU A 185 0.86 -7.73 14.43
CA LEU A 185 1.01 -6.35 13.96
C LEU A 185 0.06 -6.05 12.78
N ALA A 186 -0.15 -7.03 11.90
CA ALA A 186 -1.13 -6.94 10.81
C ALA A 186 -2.56 -6.76 11.34
N VAL A 187 -2.97 -7.57 12.31
CA VAL A 187 -4.31 -7.46 12.94
C VAL A 187 -4.48 -6.12 13.65
N ILE A 188 -3.45 -5.65 14.38
CA ILE A 188 -3.48 -4.31 14.99
C ILE A 188 -3.62 -3.25 13.90
N SER A 189 -2.89 -3.34 12.79
CA SER A 189 -3.00 -2.41 11.67
C SER A 189 -4.43 -2.38 11.11
N ILE A 190 -5.05 -3.54 10.90
CA ILE A 190 -6.42 -3.67 10.38
C ILE A 190 -7.40 -2.95 11.32
N LEU A 191 -7.44 -3.32 12.58
CA LEU A 191 -8.47 -2.86 13.52
C LEU A 191 -8.24 -1.42 14.01
N TYR A 192 -7.00 -1.10 14.39
CA TYR A 192 -6.64 0.22 14.90
C TYR A 192 -6.80 1.29 13.82
N CYS A 193 -6.27 1.07 12.61
CA CYS A 193 -6.34 2.07 11.56
C CYS A 193 -7.75 2.22 10.98
N ALA A 194 -8.57 1.16 10.95
CA ALA A 194 -9.99 1.28 10.61
C ALA A 194 -10.74 2.17 11.61
N LYS A 195 -10.50 1.99 12.93
CA LYS A 195 -11.08 2.84 13.97
C LYS A 195 -10.61 4.29 13.84
N VAL A 196 -9.33 4.51 13.61
CA VAL A 196 -8.77 5.87 13.43
C VAL A 196 -9.29 6.52 12.15
N ALA A 197 -9.47 5.77 11.06
CA ALA A 197 -10.07 6.24 9.82
C ALA A 197 -11.46 6.81 10.06
N PHE A 198 -12.31 6.11 10.82
CA PHE A 198 -13.65 6.55 11.16
C PHE A 198 -13.69 7.88 11.95
N ALA A 199 -12.64 8.17 12.73
CA ALA A 199 -12.54 9.40 13.52
C ALA A 199 -12.01 10.61 12.72
N GLN A 200 -11.66 10.46 11.43
CA GLN A 200 -11.12 11.56 10.62
C GLN A 200 -12.22 12.48 10.09
N THR A 201 -11.93 13.78 10.04
CA THR A 201 -12.76 14.79 9.37
C THR A 201 -12.23 15.14 7.97
N ASP A 202 -10.94 14.92 7.69
CA ASP A 202 -10.31 15.11 6.39
C ASP A 202 -10.46 13.84 5.54
N ILE A 203 -11.10 13.97 4.36
CA ILE A 203 -11.38 12.83 3.48
C ILE A 203 -10.10 12.13 2.96
N LYS A 204 -9.02 12.88 2.64
CA LYS A 204 -7.75 12.27 2.22
C LYS A 204 -7.08 11.51 3.36
N ARG A 205 -7.17 12.05 4.57
CA ARG A 205 -6.62 11.43 5.77
C ARG A 205 -7.37 10.15 6.14
N LEU A 206 -8.69 10.16 5.98
CA LEU A 206 -9.52 8.96 6.14
C LEU A 206 -9.07 7.87 5.15
N ILE A 207 -9.01 8.17 3.85
CA ILE A 207 -8.59 7.22 2.80
C ILE A 207 -7.18 6.69 3.08
N ALA A 208 -6.27 7.51 3.61
CA ALA A 208 -4.93 7.06 3.99
C ALA A 208 -4.96 6.02 5.11
N TYR A 209 -5.74 6.23 6.18
CA TYR A 209 -5.88 5.24 7.25
C TYR A 209 -6.58 3.96 6.80
N THR A 210 -7.56 4.04 5.90
CA THR A 210 -8.16 2.84 5.31
C THR A 210 -7.14 2.05 4.51
N SER A 211 -6.22 2.72 3.80
CA SER A 211 -5.12 2.05 3.09
C SER A 211 -4.20 1.27 4.03
N VAL A 212 -3.87 1.83 5.22
CA VAL A 212 -3.10 1.09 6.24
C VAL A 212 -3.85 -0.17 6.69
N SER A 213 -5.16 -0.06 6.92
CA SER A 213 -6.00 -1.20 7.30
C SER A 213 -5.98 -2.29 6.23
N HIS A 214 -6.18 -1.94 4.97
CA HIS A 214 -6.14 -2.88 3.85
C HIS A 214 -4.76 -3.52 3.64
N MET A 215 -3.67 -2.76 3.82
CA MET A 215 -2.32 -3.32 3.79
C MET A 215 -2.04 -4.28 4.96
N GLY A 216 -2.78 -4.18 6.06
CA GLY A 216 -2.77 -5.18 7.12
C GLY A 216 -3.19 -6.57 6.64
N PHE A 217 -4.20 -6.70 5.76
CA PHE A 217 -4.57 -7.99 5.16
C PHE A 217 -3.45 -8.54 4.26
N VAL A 218 -2.72 -7.66 3.56
CA VAL A 218 -1.56 -8.08 2.77
C VAL A 218 -0.49 -8.69 3.67
N MET A 219 -0.13 -8.01 4.77
CA MET A 219 0.87 -8.52 5.72
C MET A 219 0.41 -9.82 6.39
N LEU A 220 -0.87 -9.91 6.78
CA LEU A 220 -1.46 -11.11 7.32
C LEU A 220 -1.33 -12.30 6.35
N GLY A 221 -1.64 -12.07 5.07
CA GLY A 221 -1.53 -13.07 4.01
C GLY A 221 -0.09 -13.51 3.74
N ILE A 222 0.87 -12.58 3.76
CA ILE A 222 2.30 -12.88 3.55
C ILE A 222 2.82 -13.83 4.65
N TYR A 223 2.50 -13.58 5.91
CA TYR A 223 3.01 -14.36 7.05
C TYR A 223 2.15 -15.56 7.43
N ALA A 224 1.12 -15.89 6.66
CA ALA A 224 0.33 -17.10 6.84
C ALA A 224 0.95 -18.37 6.22
N TRP A 225 2.05 -18.25 5.47
CA TRP A 225 2.85 -19.36 4.90
C TRP A 225 2.07 -20.41 4.12
N ASN A 226 1.13 -19.99 3.31
CA ASN A 226 0.44 -20.88 2.38
C ASN A 226 0.06 -20.15 1.10
N GLU A 227 -0.10 -20.92 0.03
CA GLU A 227 -0.36 -20.42 -1.32
C GLU A 227 -1.59 -19.51 -1.38
N GLN A 228 -2.70 -19.95 -0.78
CA GLN A 228 -3.96 -19.21 -0.80
C GLN A 228 -3.86 -17.82 -0.17
N ALA A 229 -3.14 -17.71 0.95
CA ALA A 229 -2.92 -16.44 1.63
C ALA A 229 -2.00 -15.51 0.84
N LEU A 230 -0.91 -16.04 0.26
CA LEU A 230 0.01 -15.28 -0.58
C LEU A 230 -0.64 -14.78 -1.86
N GLN A 231 -1.43 -15.63 -2.53
CA GLN A 231 -2.24 -15.21 -3.69
C GLN A 231 -3.22 -14.10 -3.30
N GLY A 232 -3.88 -14.24 -2.14
CA GLY A 232 -4.73 -13.19 -1.58
C GLY A 232 -3.99 -11.87 -1.32
N ALA A 233 -2.77 -11.94 -0.78
CA ALA A 233 -1.93 -10.77 -0.56
C ALA A 233 -1.59 -10.05 -1.88
N VAL A 234 -1.12 -10.79 -2.90
CA VAL A 234 -0.80 -10.22 -4.23
C VAL A 234 -2.04 -9.62 -4.88
N MET A 235 -3.19 -10.32 -4.83
CA MET A 235 -4.45 -9.83 -5.37
C MET A 235 -4.92 -8.55 -4.67
N THR A 236 -4.77 -8.47 -3.32
CA THR A 236 -5.07 -7.25 -2.56
C THR A 236 -4.15 -6.10 -2.96
N MET A 237 -2.85 -6.35 -3.20
CA MET A 237 -1.93 -5.31 -3.67
C MET A 237 -2.42 -4.68 -4.98
N LEU A 238 -2.85 -5.49 -5.95
CA LEU A 238 -3.34 -5.03 -7.25
C LEU A 238 -4.67 -4.27 -7.12
N ALA A 239 -5.66 -4.89 -6.49
CA ALA A 239 -7.01 -4.32 -6.35
C ALA A 239 -7.02 -3.03 -5.52
N HIS A 240 -6.31 -3.03 -4.37
CA HIS A 240 -6.14 -1.82 -3.56
C HIS A 240 -5.38 -0.73 -4.34
N GLY A 241 -4.41 -1.10 -5.19
CA GLY A 241 -3.70 -0.15 -6.05
C GLY A 241 -4.65 0.69 -6.90
N LEU A 242 -5.65 0.05 -7.52
CA LEU A 242 -6.66 0.73 -8.33
C LEU A 242 -7.68 1.47 -7.47
N SER A 243 -8.27 0.81 -6.47
CA SER A 243 -9.35 1.39 -5.66
C SER A 243 -8.88 2.60 -4.84
N ALA A 244 -7.74 2.51 -4.18
CA ALA A 244 -7.20 3.62 -3.39
C ALA A 244 -6.73 4.79 -4.27
N ALA A 245 -6.07 4.51 -5.40
CA ALA A 245 -5.71 5.55 -6.36
C ALA A 245 -6.94 6.32 -6.85
N ALA A 246 -8.01 5.60 -7.19
CA ALA A 246 -9.28 6.23 -7.60
C ALA A 246 -9.91 7.05 -6.48
N LEU A 247 -9.94 6.56 -5.24
CA LEU A 247 -10.45 7.33 -4.10
C LEU A 247 -9.64 8.60 -3.85
N PHE A 248 -8.31 8.56 -3.97
CA PHE A 248 -7.48 9.78 -3.88
C PHE A 248 -7.72 10.74 -5.04
N MET A 249 -7.92 10.24 -6.27
CA MET A 249 -8.30 11.09 -7.40
C MET A 249 -9.66 11.74 -7.18
N LEU A 250 -10.63 11.02 -6.64
CA LEU A 250 -11.95 11.56 -6.29
C LEU A 250 -11.85 12.62 -5.19
N ALA A 251 -11.14 12.32 -4.11
CA ALA A 251 -10.94 13.28 -3.02
C ALA A 251 -10.22 14.55 -3.48
N GLY A 252 -9.20 14.41 -4.35
CA GLY A 252 -8.51 15.55 -4.96
C GLY A 252 -9.40 16.32 -5.93
N GLY A 253 -10.16 15.63 -6.76
CA GLY A 253 -11.12 16.24 -7.69
C GLY A 253 -12.26 16.97 -6.95
N LEU A 254 -12.72 16.43 -5.83
CA LEU A 254 -13.69 17.10 -4.96
C LEU A 254 -13.08 18.34 -4.31
N GLN A 255 -11.89 18.21 -3.71
CA GLN A 255 -11.14 19.32 -3.13
C GLN A 255 -10.90 20.47 -4.11
N HIS A 256 -10.56 20.15 -5.37
CA HIS A 256 -10.36 21.17 -6.41
C HIS A 256 -11.65 21.95 -6.73
N ARG A 257 -12.80 21.30 -6.59
CA ARG A 257 -14.12 21.91 -6.89
C ARG A 257 -14.69 22.72 -5.72
N ILE A 258 -14.49 22.26 -4.49
CA ILE A 258 -15.09 22.86 -3.30
C ILE A 258 -14.09 23.53 -2.35
N HIS A 259 -12.80 23.52 -2.68
CA HIS A 259 -11.68 24.11 -1.94
C HIS A 259 -11.56 23.71 -0.47
N THR A 260 -12.20 22.59 -0.08
CA THR A 260 -12.07 22.03 1.28
C THR A 260 -11.94 20.50 1.22
N ARG A 261 -11.30 19.92 2.24
CA ARG A 261 -11.21 18.48 2.49
C ARG A 261 -12.00 18.08 3.73
N ASN A 262 -12.51 19.05 4.47
CA ASN A 262 -13.26 18.78 5.68
C ASN A 262 -14.68 18.29 5.34
N MET A 263 -14.95 17.03 5.67
CA MET A 263 -16.24 16.39 5.43
C MET A 263 -17.39 16.99 6.24
N ASP A 264 -17.12 17.76 7.30
CA ASP A 264 -18.15 18.46 8.07
C ASP A 264 -18.80 19.60 7.27
N HIS A 265 -18.08 20.13 6.29
CA HIS A 265 -18.56 21.16 5.36
C HIS A 265 -19.14 20.56 4.06
N MET A 266 -19.24 19.22 3.96
CA MET A 266 -19.74 18.51 2.78
C MET A 266 -21.13 17.91 3.08
N GLY A 267 -21.91 17.71 2.02
CA GLY A 267 -23.21 17.03 2.08
C GLY A 267 -24.05 17.33 0.84
N GLY A 268 -24.94 16.41 0.46
CA GLY A 268 -25.90 16.62 -0.61
C GLY A 268 -25.34 16.67 -2.03
N PHE A 269 -24.08 16.27 -2.27
CA PHE A 269 -23.46 16.35 -3.59
C PHE A 269 -24.10 15.43 -4.63
N TRP A 270 -24.88 14.41 -4.19
CA TRP A 270 -25.54 13.49 -5.11
C TRP A 270 -26.46 14.21 -6.12
N ALA A 271 -27.17 15.22 -5.66
CA ALA A 271 -28.07 16.01 -6.53
C ALA A 271 -27.31 16.98 -7.47
N LYS A 272 -26.11 17.42 -7.07
CA LYS A 272 -25.34 18.43 -7.80
C LYS A 272 -24.36 17.83 -8.81
N VAL A 273 -23.65 16.76 -8.43
CA VAL A 273 -22.62 16.10 -9.24
C VAL A 273 -22.84 14.58 -9.26
N PRO A 274 -23.90 14.10 -9.96
CA PRO A 274 -24.32 12.71 -9.91
C PRO A 274 -23.29 11.71 -10.45
N ARG A 275 -22.51 12.08 -11.49
CA ARG A 275 -21.46 11.21 -12.03
C ARG A 275 -20.33 11.00 -11.03
N LEU A 276 -19.84 12.08 -10.43
CA LEU A 276 -18.79 12.01 -9.38
C LEU A 276 -19.30 11.20 -8.19
N SER A 277 -20.55 11.41 -7.77
CA SER A 277 -21.16 10.67 -6.66
C SER A 277 -21.30 9.17 -6.94
N PHE A 278 -21.70 8.81 -8.17
CA PHE A 278 -21.77 7.40 -8.58
C PHE A 278 -20.38 6.74 -8.58
N VAL A 279 -19.37 7.42 -9.13
CA VAL A 279 -17.99 6.93 -9.17
C VAL A 279 -17.45 6.78 -7.75
N ALA A 280 -17.73 7.74 -6.85
CA ALA A 280 -17.33 7.68 -5.45
C ALA A 280 -17.99 6.50 -4.73
N LEU A 281 -19.29 6.26 -4.95
CA LEU A 281 -19.99 5.10 -4.41
C LEU A 281 -19.35 3.79 -4.89
N PHE A 282 -19.07 3.67 -6.20
CA PHE A 282 -18.44 2.46 -6.74
C PHE A 282 -17.11 2.14 -6.06
N PHE A 283 -16.18 3.12 -5.98
CA PHE A 283 -14.88 2.86 -5.37
C PHE A 283 -14.94 2.72 -3.85
N SER A 284 -15.91 3.32 -3.17
CA SER A 284 -16.17 3.07 -1.75
C SER A 284 -16.70 1.65 -1.51
N ILE A 285 -17.58 1.17 -2.38
CA ILE A 285 -18.07 -0.21 -2.37
C ILE A 285 -16.93 -1.19 -2.71
N ALA A 286 -16.04 -0.84 -3.63
CA ALA A 286 -14.85 -1.63 -3.90
C ALA A 286 -13.94 -1.72 -2.67
N ALA A 287 -13.69 -0.58 -1.99
CA ALA A 287 -12.84 -0.53 -0.81
C ALA A 287 -13.41 -1.31 0.39
N LEU A 288 -14.74 -1.38 0.56
CA LEU A 288 -15.34 -2.19 1.63
C LEU A 288 -15.23 -3.72 1.39
N GLY A 289 -14.77 -4.13 0.21
CA GLY A 289 -14.65 -5.55 -0.12
C GLY A 289 -15.98 -6.18 -0.57
N MET A 290 -16.71 -5.55 -1.48
CA MET A 290 -17.95 -6.12 -2.02
C MET A 290 -17.64 -7.31 -2.95
N PRO A 291 -18.33 -8.46 -2.79
CA PRO A 291 -18.22 -9.58 -3.72
C PRO A 291 -18.46 -9.16 -5.17
N GLY A 292 -17.66 -9.69 -6.09
CA GLY A 292 -17.64 -9.31 -7.50
C GLY A 292 -16.64 -8.22 -7.85
N LEU A 293 -15.91 -7.68 -6.87
CA LEU A 293 -14.81 -6.72 -7.05
C LEU A 293 -13.49 -7.26 -6.51
N GLY A 294 -12.37 -6.81 -7.09
CA GLY A 294 -11.05 -7.39 -6.82
C GLY A 294 -10.59 -7.32 -5.36
N ASN A 295 -10.95 -6.26 -4.63
CA ASN A 295 -10.60 -6.13 -3.21
C ASN A 295 -11.15 -7.28 -2.36
N PHE A 296 -12.42 -7.67 -2.61
CA PHE A 296 -13.03 -8.81 -1.92
C PHE A 296 -12.22 -10.09 -2.14
N VAL A 297 -11.87 -10.39 -3.39
CA VAL A 297 -11.15 -11.62 -3.72
C VAL A 297 -9.82 -11.69 -2.97
N GLY A 298 -9.06 -10.59 -2.99
CA GLY A 298 -7.76 -10.53 -2.32
C GLY A 298 -7.87 -10.72 -0.81
N GLU A 299 -8.68 -9.92 -0.13
CA GLU A 299 -8.83 -9.96 1.32
C GLU A 299 -9.46 -11.26 1.81
N PHE A 300 -10.43 -11.80 1.07
CA PHE A 300 -11.08 -13.06 1.40
C PHE A 300 -10.11 -14.24 1.29
N LEU A 301 -9.30 -14.32 0.22
CA LEU A 301 -8.26 -15.34 0.08
C LEU A 301 -7.19 -15.22 1.16
N ALA A 302 -6.76 -13.98 1.49
CA ALA A 302 -5.80 -13.74 2.56
C ALA A 302 -6.34 -14.25 3.92
N LEU A 303 -7.61 -13.96 4.24
CA LEU A 303 -8.27 -14.47 5.45
C LEU A 303 -8.42 -15.98 5.44
N LEU A 304 -8.86 -16.58 4.33
CA LEU A 304 -9.03 -18.04 4.24
C LEU A 304 -7.69 -18.78 4.45
N GLY A 305 -6.61 -18.25 3.86
CA GLY A 305 -5.29 -18.82 4.08
C GLY A 305 -4.78 -18.58 5.50
N ALA A 306 -4.95 -17.36 6.04
CA ALA A 306 -4.56 -17.03 7.40
C ALA A 306 -5.34 -17.87 8.44
N PHE A 307 -6.57 -18.25 8.17
CA PHE A 307 -7.37 -19.11 9.05
C PHE A 307 -6.74 -20.49 9.26
N LYS A 308 -6.06 -21.02 8.25
CA LYS A 308 -5.31 -22.27 8.35
C LYS A 308 -4.06 -22.14 9.23
N ALA A 309 -3.45 -20.94 9.24
CA ALA A 309 -2.23 -20.66 10.01
C ALA A 309 -2.52 -20.28 11.48
N ASN A 310 -3.49 -19.37 11.70
CA ASN A 310 -3.83 -18.90 13.04
C ASN A 310 -5.30 -18.44 13.11
N ILE A 311 -6.16 -19.28 13.66
CA ILE A 311 -7.60 -19.04 13.76
C ILE A 311 -7.91 -17.77 14.56
N THR A 312 -7.28 -17.60 15.72
CA THR A 312 -7.57 -16.47 16.64
C THR A 312 -7.26 -15.12 15.99
N LEU A 313 -6.08 -14.98 15.40
CA LEU A 313 -5.70 -13.74 14.72
C LEU A 313 -6.57 -13.48 13.49
N THR A 314 -6.94 -14.53 12.76
CA THR A 314 -7.80 -14.37 11.58
C THR A 314 -9.23 -13.96 11.94
N VAL A 315 -9.80 -14.54 12.98
CA VAL A 315 -11.13 -14.13 13.48
C VAL A 315 -11.09 -12.65 13.91
N ALA A 316 -10.04 -12.24 14.62
CA ALA A 316 -9.86 -10.82 14.96
C ALA A 316 -9.73 -9.93 13.70
N ALA A 317 -8.94 -10.34 12.71
CA ALA A 317 -8.78 -9.62 11.44
C ALA A 317 -10.10 -9.48 10.66
N ALA A 318 -10.98 -10.50 10.70
CA ALA A 318 -12.26 -10.50 10.00
C ALA A 318 -13.19 -9.36 10.46
N PHE A 319 -13.09 -8.88 11.71
CA PHE A 319 -13.80 -7.68 12.15
C PHE A 319 -13.40 -6.43 11.35
N GLY A 320 -12.21 -6.43 10.74
CA GLY A 320 -11.78 -5.37 9.84
C GLY A 320 -12.71 -5.16 8.65
N LEU A 321 -13.31 -6.22 8.11
CA LEU A 321 -14.29 -6.12 7.02
C LEU A 321 -15.57 -5.40 7.45
N ILE A 322 -15.99 -5.61 8.70
CA ILE A 322 -17.14 -4.89 9.29
C ILE A 322 -16.81 -3.41 9.40
N PHE A 323 -15.64 -3.07 9.95
CA PHE A 323 -15.21 -1.67 10.04
C PHE A 323 -15.02 -1.04 8.65
N ALA A 324 -14.52 -1.79 7.66
CA ALA A 324 -14.41 -1.32 6.28
C ALA A 324 -15.78 -0.93 5.70
N SER A 325 -16.80 -1.75 5.94
CA SER A 325 -18.16 -1.44 5.52
C SER A 325 -18.68 -0.17 6.20
N VAL A 326 -18.44 -0.02 7.50
CA VAL A 326 -18.92 1.14 8.27
C VAL A 326 -18.29 2.44 7.76
N TYR A 327 -16.94 2.53 7.67
CA TYR A 327 -16.32 3.79 7.26
C TYR A 327 -16.58 4.15 5.80
N SER A 328 -16.63 3.15 4.90
CA SER A 328 -16.89 3.39 3.47
C SER A 328 -18.29 3.92 3.22
N LEU A 329 -19.30 3.32 3.84
CA LEU A 329 -20.68 3.79 3.71
C LEU A 329 -20.91 5.13 4.45
N TRP A 330 -20.25 5.32 5.59
CA TRP A 330 -20.30 6.57 6.33
C TRP A 330 -19.76 7.77 5.53
N VAL A 331 -18.64 7.60 4.81
CA VAL A 331 -18.12 8.64 3.91
C VAL A 331 -19.12 9.01 2.83
N ILE A 332 -19.72 8.01 2.19
CA ILE A 332 -20.74 8.25 1.15
C ILE A 332 -21.95 8.96 1.73
N GLN A 333 -22.44 8.53 2.90
CA GLN A 333 -23.55 9.19 3.58
C GLN A 333 -23.22 10.63 3.93
N LYS A 334 -22.03 10.89 4.50
CA LYS A 334 -21.65 12.21 5.01
C LYS A 334 -21.35 13.21 3.90
N VAL A 335 -20.69 12.77 2.83
CA VAL A 335 -20.23 13.65 1.75
C VAL A 335 -21.29 13.80 0.66
N PHE A 336 -21.91 12.71 0.22
CA PHE A 336 -22.75 12.72 -0.98
C PHE A 336 -24.26 12.78 -0.70
N HIS A 337 -24.69 12.27 0.46
CA HIS A 337 -26.11 12.30 0.83
C HIS A 337 -26.43 13.42 1.83
N GLY A 338 -27.71 13.55 2.17
CA GLY A 338 -28.20 14.55 3.12
C GLY A 338 -28.42 15.92 2.50
N VAL A 339 -28.52 16.94 3.38
CA VAL A 339 -28.73 18.33 2.97
C VAL A 339 -27.39 18.92 2.55
N TYR A 340 -27.41 19.68 1.44
CA TYR A 340 -26.24 20.44 1.00
C TYR A 340 -25.86 21.48 2.07
N ARG A 341 -24.66 21.33 2.63
CA ARG A 341 -24.21 22.13 3.79
C ARG A 341 -23.27 23.28 3.43
N ASN A 342 -22.84 23.35 2.19
CA ASN A 342 -21.85 24.35 1.76
C ASN A 342 -22.54 25.62 1.27
N SER A 343 -23.23 26.33 2.17
CA SER A 343 -23.91 27.61 1.87
C SER A 343 -22.95 28.74 1.50
N ASP A 344 -21.66 28.60 1.87
CA ASP A 344 -20.65 29.65 1.67
C ASP A 344 -19.94 29.49 0.29
N PHE A 345 -20.34 28.49 -0.49
CA PHE A 345 -19.73 28.19 -1.78
C PHE A 345 -20.65 28.57 -2.93
N ASP A 346 -20.13 29.33 -3.88
CA ASP A 346 -20.85 29.62 -5.13
C ASP A 346 -21.01 28.35 -5.97
N ASP A 347 -22.18 27.76 -5.91
CA ASP A 347 -22.57 26.54 -6.63
C ASP A 347 -22.48 26.65 -8.16
N SER A 348 -22.39 27.87 -8.71
CA SER A 348 -22.37 28.12 -10.16
C SER A 348 -21.17 27.49 -10.87
N HIS A 349 -20.11 27.19 -10.11
CA HIS A 349 -18.85 26.61 -10.61
C HIS A 349 -18.68 25.12 -10.32
N LEU A 350 -19.65 24.47 -9.65
CA LEU A 350 -19.58 23.05 -9.32
C LEU A 350 -19.83 22.18 -10.57
N SER A 351 -18.78 21.86 -11.29
CA SER A 351 -18.85 21.01 -12.49
C SER A 351 -18.77 19.52 -12.14
N ASP A 352 -19.60 18.70 -12.78
CA ASP A 352 -19.51 17.24 -12.69
C ASP A 352 -18.31 16.68 -13.47
N LEU A 353 -18.08 15.36 -13.41
CA LEU A 353 -16.97 14.71 -14.07
C LEU A 353 -17.00 14.94 -15.60
N SER A 354 -15.87 15.38 -16.13
CA SER A 354 -15.63 15.53 -17.56
C SER A 354 -15.54 14.15 -18.26
N ARG A 355 -15.66 14.12 -19.61
CA ARG A 355 -15.52 12.88 -20.38
C ARG A 355 -14.15 12.21 -20.18
N ARG A 356 -13.08 13.00 -20.02
CA ARG A 356 -11.72 12.51 -19.73
C ARG A 356 -11.66 11.85 -18.35
N GLU A 357 -12.24 12.48 -17.32
CA GLU A 357 -12.31 11.93 -15.98
C GLU A 357 -13.11 10.63 -15.95
N MET A 358 -14.27 10.57 -16.63
CA MET A 358 -15.06 9.36 -16.75
C MET A 358 -14.32 8.22 -17.46
N PHE A 359 -13.46 8.53 -18.44
CA PHE A 359 -12.69 7.51 -19.15
C PHE A 359 -11.70 6.79 -18.22
N TYR A 360 -10.88 7.52 -17.47
CA TYR A 360 -9.92 6.85 -16.60
C TYR A 360 -10.56 6.20 -15.37
N PHE A 361 -11.63 6.77 -14.81
CA PHE A 361 -12.38 6.08 -13.77
C PHE A 361 -13.07 4.83 -14.30
N GLY A 362 -13.64 4.90 -15.48
CA GLY A 362 -14.26 3.75 -16.17
C GLY A 362 -13.25 2.60 -16.39
N ALA A 363 -12.04 2.92 -16.84
CA ALA A 363 -10.99 1.93 -17.00
C ALA A 363 -10.62 1.24 -15.68
N MET A 364 -10.52 2.01 -14.57
CA MET A 364 -10.25 1.46 -13.25
C MET A 364 -11.42 0.62 -12.71
N MET A 365 -12.67 1.03 -12.97
CA MET A 365 -13.85 0.22 -12.62
C MET A 365 -13.84 -1.13 -13.36
N ILE A 366 -13.59 -1.12 -14.67
CA ILE A 366 -13.48 -2.35 -15.47
C ILE A 366 -12.39 -3.26 -14.93
N GLY A 367 -11.22 -2.71 -14.57
CA GLY A 367 -10.14 -3.47 -13.96
C GLY A 367 -10.56 -4.16 -12.65
N LEU A 368 -11.25 -3.43 -11.75
CA LEU A 368 -11.72 -3.99 -10.48
C LEU A 368 -12.83 -5.05 -10.65
N ILE A 369 -13.75 -4.84 -11.61
CA ILE A 369 -14.79 -5.83 -11.95
C ILE A 369 -14.12 -7.08 -12.55
N TRP A 370 -13.16 -6.93 -13.45
CA TRP A 370 -12.42 -8.05 -14.02
C TRP A 370 -11.70 -8.86 -12.94
N MET A 371 -10.98 -8.20 -12.05
CA MET A 371 -10.32 -8.85 -10.92
C MET A 371 -11.31 -9.57 -9.99
N GLY A 372 -12.53 -9.07 -9.86
CA GLY A 372 -13.54 -9.66 -8.98
C GLY A 372 -14.34 -10.80 -9.61
N MET A 373 -14.70 -10.65 -10.89
CA MET A 373 -15.54 -11.61 -11.61
C MET A 373 -14.73 -12.74 -12.25
N TYR A 374 -13.50 -12.47 -12.65
CA TYR A 374 -12.59 -13.44 -13.26
C TYR A 374 -11.16 -13.32 -12.69
N PRO A 375 -11.01 -13.65 -11.39
CA PRO A 375 -9.75 -13.47 -10.67
C PRO A 375 -8.63 -14.37 -11.17
N GLN A 376 -8.96 -15.53 -11.77
CA GLN A 376 -8.00 -16.54 -12.18
C GLN A 376 -6.90 -15.97 -13.07
N THR A 377 -7.23 -15.04 -13.97
CA THR A 377 -6.24 -14.34 -14.83
C THR A 377 -5.09 -13.71 -14.03
N PHE A 378 -5.39 -13.17 -12.86
CA PHE A 378 -4.39 -12.50 -12.01
C PHE A 378 -3.72 -13.46 -11.03
N LEU A 379 -4.45 -14.46 -10.55
CA LEU A 379 -3.93 -15.48 -9.65
C LEU A 379 -2.89 -16.35 -10.35
N ASP A 380 -3.15 -16.77 -11.60
CA ASP A 380 -2.23 -17.58 -12.39
C ASP A 380 -0.88 -16.89 -12.67
N MET A 381 -0.87 -15.54 -12.76
CA MET A 381 0.37 -14.79 -12.96
C MET A 381 1.38 -14.94 -11.80
N SER A 382 0.91 -15.21 -10.60
CA SER A 382 1.75 -15.34 -9.40
C SER A 382 1.86 -16.78 -8.88
N SER A 383 1.00 -17.70 -9.29
CA SER A 383 0.89 -19.06 -8.74
C SER A 383 2.22 -19.80 -8.75
N THR A 384 2.86 -19.95 -9.91
CA THR A 384 4.14 -20.67 -10.05
C THR A 384 5.24 -20.04 -9.18
N THR A 385 5.31 -18.72 -9.11
CA THR A 385 6.32 -18.03 -8.28
C THR A 385 6.06 -18.27 -6.79
N ILE A 386 4.81 -18.27 -6.37
CA ILE A 386 4.39 -18.52 -4.98
C ILE A 386 4.64 -19.98 -4.61
N GLU A 387 4.31 -20.93 -5.48
CA GLU A 387 4.60 -22.37 -5.27
C GLU A 387 6.10 -22.62 -5.13
N ASN A 388 6.92 -22.05 -6.00
CA ASN A 388 8.38 -22.18 -5.91
C ASN A 388 8.92 -21.58 -4.61
N LEU A 389 8.44 -20.38 -4.22
CA LEU A 389 8.81 -19.74 -2.97
C LEU A 389 8.52 -20.64 -1.75
N LEU A 390 7.31 -21.22 -1.69
CA LEU A 390 6.91 -22.09 -0.59
C LEU A 390 7.68 -23.42 -0.57
N ASN A 391 7.98 -23.98 -1.74
CA ASN A 391 8.76 -25.20 -1.85
C ASN A 391 10.22 -25.00 -1.43
N GLU A 392 10.87 -23.94 -1.91
CA GLU A 392 12.24 -23.59 -1.56
C GLU A 392 12.40 -23.30 -0.06
N THR A 393 11.50 -22.48 0.49
CA THR A 393 11.52 -22.16 1.92
C THR A 393 11.16 -23.37 2.78
N GLY A 394 10.25 -24.23 2.34
CA GLY A 394 9.88 -25.48 3.03
C GLY A 394 11.06 -26.46 3.10
N GLN A 395 11.85 -26.61 2.01
CA GLN A 395 13.03 -27.47 1.99
C GLN A 395 14.10 -27.02 2.99
N VAL A 396 14.34 -25.71 3.11
CA VAL A 396 15.28 -25.14 4.10
C VAL A 396 14.83 -25.45 5.52
N LEU A 397 13.53 -25.30 5.82
CA LEU A 397 12.98 -25.56 7.16
C LEU A 397 13.06 -27.06 7.54
N PHE A 398 12.84 -27.97 6.59
CA PHE A 398 13.01 -29.41 6.84
C PHE A 398 14.48 -29.83 7.06
N ALA A 399 15.42 -29.17 6.38
CA ALA A 399 16.85 -29.47 6.53
C ALA A 399 17.44 -29.04 7.89
N VAL A 400 16.88 -28.02 8.50
CA VAL A 400 17.34 -27.49 9.81
C VAL A 400 16.68 -28.21 10.99
N GLY A 401 15.51 -28.82 10.78
CA GLY A 401 14.78 -29.58 11.81
C GLY A 401 15.31 -31.02 12.03
N GLN A 402 16.33 -31.46 11.28
CA GLN A 402 17.06 -32.72 11.46
C GLN A 402 18.40 -32.47 12.17
#